data_3128e5e0871c5abbb9bb82eda3556143
#
_entry.id   3128e5e0871c5abbb9bb82eda3556143
#
_cell.length_a   1.000
_cell.length_b   1.000
_cell.length_c   1.000
_cell.angle_alpha   90.00
_cell.angle_beta   90.00
_cell.angle_gamma   90.00
#
_symmetry.space_group_name_H-M   'P 1'
#
loop_
_entity.id
_entity.type
_entity.pdbx_description
1 polymer ?
#
loop_
_entity_poly.entity_id
_entity_poly.type
_entity_poly.pdbx_seq_one_letter_code
_entity_poly.pdbx_strand_id
1 'polypeptide(L)'
;IVFTNGVFDLLHPGHVRYLQRARSLGDLLIVGLNADASVRRNKGPDRPITAEHERAELLAALECVDAVVIFEQDTPAEIVRLIQPDILVKGADWPADQIVGRDTVEARGGRVVLVPVEPGHSTSSILGRIRRQT
;
A
#
# COMPACT_ATOMS: atom_id res chain seq x y z
N ILE A 1 -3.30 -3.25 -15.54
CA ILE A 1 -2.40 -2.86 -14.43
C ILE A 1 -3.22 -2.66 -13.17
N VAL A 2 -2.84 -3.36 -12.12
CA VAL A 2 -3.39 -3.15 -10.78
C VAL A 2 -2.40 -2.33 -9.98
N PHE A 3 -2.89 -1.34 -9.26
CA PHE A 3 -2.07 -0.48 -8.40
C PHE A 3 -2.63 -0.44 -6.99
N THR A 4 -1.75 -0.52 -6.03
CA THR A 4 -2.05 -0.23 -4.63
C THR A 4 -0.90 0.55 -4.03
N ASN A 5 -1.15 1.27 -2.94
CA ASN A 5 -0.10 2.01 -2.26
C ASN A 5 -0.20 1.85 -0.76
N GLY A 6 0.90 2.07 -0.08
CA GLY A 6 0.94 2.01 1.36
C GLY A 6 2.33 2.16 1.92
N VAL A 7 2.42 2.10 3.24
CA VAL A 7 3.68 2.17 3.97
C VAL A 7 4.36 0.81 4.02
N PHE A 8 3.61 -0.26 4.24
CA PHE A 8 4.10 -1.63 4.33
C PHE A 8 5.29 -1.77 5.29
N ASP A 9 5.16 -1.14 6.44
CA ASP A 9 6.13 -1.24 7.50
C ASP A 9 5.89 -2.54 8.28
N LEU A 10 6.92 -3.31 8.57
CA LEU A 10 6.79 -4.61 9.21
C LEU A 10 5.81 -5.55 8.46
N LEU A 11 6.27 -6.10 7.34
CA LEU A 11 5.46 -7.03 6.55
C LEU A 11 4.98 -8.21 7.40
N HIS A 12 3.72 -8.56 7.22
CA HIS A 12 3.08 -9.67 7.92
C HIS A 12 2.13 -10.41 6.97
N PRO A 13 1.60 -11.60 7.37
CA PRO A 13 0.74 -12.37 6.47
C PRO A 13 -0.47 -11.62 5.93
N GLY A 14 -1.02 -10.68 6.67
CA GLY A 14 -2.12 -9.84 6.20
C GLY A 14 -1.74 -9.01 4.97
N HIS A 15 -0.54 -8.43 4.96
CA HIS A 15 -0.01 -7.73 3.79
C HIS A 15 0.13 -8.66 2.59
N VAL A 16 0.68 -9.85 2.81
CA VAL A 16 0.91 -10.82 1.72
C VAL A 16 -0.41 -11.25 1.09
N ARG A 17 -1.40 -11.59 1.91
CA ARG A 17 -2.72 -12.01 1.42
C ARG A 17 -3.44 -10.89 0.69
N TYR A 18 -3.34 -9.67 1.20
CA TYR A 18 -3.87 -8.47 0.55
C TYR A 18 -3.26 -8.28 -0.84
N LEU A 19 -1.94 -8.37 -0.93
CA LEU A 19 -1.23 -8.20 -2.19
C LEU A 19 -1.51 -9.32 -3.18
N GLN A 20 -1.61 -10.56 -2.72
CA GLN A 20 -2.01 -11.69 -3.56
C GLN A 20 -3.40 -11.49 -4.13
N ARG A 21 -4.34 -11.01 -3.32
CA ARG A 21 -5.69 -10.71 -3.76
C ARG A 21 -5.70 -9.59 -4.80
N ALA A 22 -4.94 -8.53 -4.56
CA ALA A 22 -4.81 -7.43 -5.51
C ALA A 22 -4.26 -7.93 -6.85
N ARG A 23 -3.22 -8.75 -6.82
CA ARG A 23 -2.61 -9.31 -8.04
C ARG A 23 -3.61 -10.14 -8.86
N SER A 24 -4.50 -10.86 -8.19
CA SER A 24 -5.49 -11.70 -8.86
C SER A 24 -6.51 -10.91 -9.68
N LEU A 25 -6.60 -9.61 -9.50
CA LEU A 25 -7.57 -8.77 -10.19
C LEU A 25 -7.13 -8.33 -11.59
N GLY A 26 -5.87 -8.54 -11.93
CA GLY A 26 -5.34 -8.15 -13.24
C GLY A 26 -4.07 -8.91 -13.59
N ASP A 27 -3.29 -8.36 -14.49
CA ASP A 27 -2.10 -9.03 -15.05
C ASP A 27 -0.79 -8.60 -14.40
N LEU A 28 -0.73 -7.38 -13.90
CA LEU A 28 0.46 -6.83 -13.25
C LEU A 28 0.06 -6.08 -11.99
N LEU A 29 0.82 -6.25 -10.91
CA LEU A 29 0.64 -5.48 -9.68
C LEU A 29 1.83 -4.55 -9.47
N ILE A 30 1.55 -3.26 -9.41
CA ILE A 30 2.51 -2.23 -9.07
C ILE A 30 2.17 -1.71 -7.68
N VAL A 31 3.15 -1.69 -6.78
CA VAL A 31 2.97 -1.17 -5.42
C VAL A 31 3.66 0.18 -5.31
N GLY A 32 2.89 1.21 -4.96
CA GLY A 32 3.41 2.51 -4.59
C GLY A 32 3.79 2.49 -3.12
N LEU A 33 5.05 2.75 -2.81
CA LEU A 33 5.58 2.70 -1.46
C LEU A 33 5.89 4.10 -0.96
N ASN A 34 5.30 4.47 0.18
CA ASN A 34 5.56 5.76 0.79
C ASN A 34 7.02 5.86 1.24
N ALA A 35 7.70 6.93 0.82
CA ALA A 35 9.06 7.22 1.26
C ALA A 35 9.11 7.50 2.77
N ASP A 36 10.26 7.30 3.39
CA ASP A 36 10.44 7.53 4.82
C ASP A 36 10.01 8.93 5.25
N ALA A 37 10.34 9.95 4.43
CA ALA A 37 10.00 11.33 4.75
C ALA A 37 8.49 11.55 4.84
N SER A 38 7.72 10.98 3.89
CA SER A 38 6.26 11.12 3.91
C SER A 38 5.63 10.36 5.08
N VAL A 39 6.19 9.20 5.43
CA VAL A 39 5.72 8.43 6.58
C VAL A 39 5.91 9.23 7.88
N ARG A 40 7.08 9.86 8.05
CA ARG A 40 7.34 10.69 9.22
C ARG A 40 6.38 11.87 9.32
N ARG A 41 6.08 12.51 8.19
CA ARG A 41 5.14 13.64 8.15
C ARG A 41 3.72 13.22 8.56
N ASN A 42 3.29 12.04 8.14
CA ASN A 42 1.90 11.58 8.32
C ASN A 42 1.68 10.75 9.59
N LYS A 43 2.71 10.06 10.08
CA LYS A 43 2.57 9.12 11.19
C LYS A 43 3.47 9.41 12.39
N GLY A 44 4.30 10.44 12.31
CA GLY A 44 5.17 10.86 13.40
C GLY A 44 6.62 10.38 13.27
N PRO A 45 7.53 10.91 14.15
CA PRO A 45 8.97 10.70 14.01
C PRO A 45 9.44 9.26 14.30
N ASP A 46 8.62 8.45 14.98
CA ASP A 46 8.97 7.07 15.31
C ASP A 46 8.71 6.10 14.15
N ARG A 47 8.15 6.58 13.06
CA ARG A 47 7.79 5.76 11.90
C ARG A 47 8.52 6.27 10.65
N PRO A 48 8.93 5.41 9.69
CA PRO A 48 8.74 3.95 9.72
C PRO A 48 9.77 3.25 10.61
N ILE A 49 9.49 2.01 10.97
CA ILE A 49 10.44 1.15 11.68
C ILE A 49 11.50 0.65 10.70
N THR A 50 11.07 0.23 9.50
CA THR A 50 11.94 -0.28 8.45
C THR A 50 12.15 0.78 7.38
N ALA A 51 13.41 1.03 7.01
CA ALA A 51 13.75 2.03 5.98
C ALA A 51 13.14 1.70 4.62
N GLU A 52 12.90 2.73 3.81
CA GLU A 52 12.21 2.57 2.52
C GLU A 52 12.88 1.59 1.58
N HIS A 53 14.21 1.54 1.53
CA HIS A 53 14.92 0.61 0.66
C HIS A 53 14.72 -0.83 1.09
N GLU A 54 14.67 -1.08 2.39
CA GLU A 54 14.42 -2.42 2.92
C GLU A 54 12.96 -2.83 2.72
N ARG A 55 12.03 -1.90 2.91
CA ARG A 55 10.62 -2.16 2.65
C ARG A 55 10.38 -2.49 1.17
N ALA A 56 11.02 -1.75 0.28
CA ALA A 56 10.94 -2.01 -1.16
C ALA A 56 11.54 -3.36 -1.54
N GLU A 57 12.67 -3.72 -0.95
CA GLU A 57 13.32 -5.00 -1.19
C GLU A 57 12.43 -6.17 -0.79
N LEU A 58 11.82 -6.08 0.38
CA LEU A 58 10.92 -7.14 0.87
C LEU A 58 9.69 -7.28 -0.03
N LEU A 59 9.08 -6.16 -0.44
CA LEU A 59 7.93 -6.19 -1.34
C LEU A 59 8.30 -6.77 -2.70
N ALA A 60 9.44 -6.35 -3.26
CA ALA A 60 9.88 -6.82 -4.57
C ALA A 60 10.20 -8.31 -4.59
N ALA A 61 10.51 -8.90 -3.44
CA ALA A 61 10.77 -10.33 -3.32
C ALA A 61 9.49 -11.18 -3.34
N LEU A 62 8.33 -10.58 -3.17
CA LEU A 62 7.06 -11.30 -3.20
C LEU A 62 6.68 -11.63 -4.65
N GLU A 63 6.32 -12.89 -4.89
CA GLU A 63 5.97 -13.36 -6.23
C GLU A 63 4.82 -12.56 -6.84
N CYS A 64 3.86 -12.16 -6.03
CA CYS A 64 2.68 -11.43 -6.50
C CYS A 64 2.97 -9.97 -6.88
N VAL A 65 4.13 -9.41 -6.53
CA VAL A 65 4.47 -8.02 -6.80
C VAL A 65 5.37 -7.95 -8.03
N ASP A 66 4.93 -7.22 -9.05
CA ASP A 66 5.68 -7.08 -10.30
C ASP A 66 6.64 -5.89 -10.28
N ALA A 67 6.26 -4.81 -9.59
CA ALA A 67 7.11 -3.62 -9.48
C ALA A 67 6.77 -2.84 -8.21
N VAL A 68 7.79 -2.17 -7.66
CA VAL A 68 7.64 -1.28 -6.51
C VAL A 68 8.16 0.10 -6.91
N VAL A 69 7.37 1.13 -6.65
CA VAL A 69 7.76 2.53 -6.92
C VAL A 69 7.68 3.31 -5.61
N ILE A 70 8.79 3.91 -5.21
CA ILE A 70 8.84 4.75 -4.01
C ILE A 70 8.39 6.16 -4.41
N PHE A 71 7.45 6.73 -3.67
CA PHE A 71 7.00 8.09 -3.92
C PHE A 71 7.10 8.94 -2.64
N GLU A 72 7.47 10.22 -2.82
CA GLU A 72 7.74 11.14 -1.71
C GLU A 72 6.56 12.04 -1.38
N GLN A 73 5.60 12.17 -2.27
CA GLN A 73 4.41 13.00 -2.07
C GLN A 73 3.55 12.44 -0.94
N ASP A 74 2.78 13.31 -0.29
CA ASP A 74 1.91 12.91 0.83
C ASP A 74 0.75 12.04 0.37
N THR A 75 0.35 12.15 -0.89
CA THR A 75 -0.74 11.33 -1.46
C THR A 75 -0.26 10.65 -2.74
N PRO A 76 -0.91 9.56 -3.15
CA PRO A 76 -0.56 8.85 -4.38
C PRO A 76 -1.15 9.47 -5.66
N ALA A 77 -1.73 10.67 -5.59
CA ALA A 77 -2.42 11.28 -6.74
C ALA A 77 -1.54 11.38 -7.99
N GLU A 78 -0.29 11.83 -7.81
CA GLU A 78 0.62 12.03 -8.94
C GLU A 78 1.08 10.69 -9.54
N ILE A 79 1.43 9.73 -8.70
CA ILE A 79 1.88 8.42 -9.19
C ILE A 79 0.75 7.66 -9.88
N VAL A 80 -0.48 7.78 -9.39
CA VAL A 80 -1.65 7.19 -10.07
C VAL A 80 -1.84 7.82 -11.45
N ARG A 81 -1.69 9.14 -11.55
CA ARG A 81 -1.80 9.84 -12.82
C ARG A 81 -0.73 9.41 -13.82
N LEU A 82 0.48 9.16 -13.35
CA LEU A 82 1.59 8.72 -14.21
C LEU A 82 1.45 7.26 -14.65
N ILE A 83 1.08 6.37 -13.74
CA ILE A 83 0.95 4.94 -14.03
C ILE A 83 -0.32 4.65 -14.82
N GLN A 84 -1.40 5.36 -14.55
CA GLN A 84 -2.71 5.17 -15.16
C GLN A 84 -3.19 3.71 -15.04
N PRO A 85 -3.35 3.21 -13.82
CA PRO A 85 -3.76 1.82 -13.64
C PRO A 85 -5.20 1.59 -14.07
N ASP A 86 -5.52 0.35 -14.40
CA ASP A 86 -6.88 -0.07 -14.70
C ASP A 86 -7.68 -0.32 -13.44
N ILE A 87 -7.01 -0.80 -12.40
CA ILE A 87 -7.63 -1.11 -11.11
C ILE A 87 -6.80 -0.49 -9.99
N LEU A 88 -7.47 0.30 -9.16
CA LEU A 88 -6.88 0.88 -7.94
C LEU A 88 -7.43 0.10 -6.74
N VAL A 89 -6.55 -0.51 -5.96
CA VAL A 89 -6.93 -1.34 -4.82
C VAL A 89 -6.64 -0.62 -3.51
N LYS A 90 -7.59 -0.66 -2.61
CA LYS A 90 -7.46 -0.15 -1.25
C LYS A 90 -8.05 -1.14 -0.25
N GLY A 91 -7.62 -1.06 1.01
CA GLY A 91 -8.24 -1.82 2.08
C GLY A 91 -9.68 -1.40 2.30
N ALA A 92 -10.55 -2.37 2.61
CA ALA A 92 -11.98 -2.11 2.78
C ALA A 92 -12.31 -1.25 4.00
N ASP A 93 -11.37 -1.04 4.91
CA ASP A 93 -11.50 -0.14 6.05
C ASP A 93 -11.35 1.34 5.67
N TRP A 94 -10.92 1.62 4.43
CA TRP A 94 -10.74 2.99 3.94
C TRP A 94 -12.07 3.55 3.42
N PRO A 95 -12.45 4.79 3.79
CA PRO A 95 -13.69 5.37 3.26
C PRO A 95 -13.64 5.50 1.74
N ALA A 96 -14.66 4.98 1.05
CA ALA A 96 -14.69 4.93 -0.41
C ALA A 96 -14.67 6.32 -1.05
N ASP A 97 -15.22 7.33 -0.39
CA ASP A 97 -15.26 8.71 -0.89
C ASP A 97 -13.95 9.48 -0.66
N GLN A 98 -12.99 8.88 0.08
CA GLN A 98 -11.70 9.51 0.40
C GLN A 98 -10.52 8.82 -0.29
N ILE A 99 -10.78 8.01 -1.30
CA ILE A 99 -9.72 7.32 -2.03
C ILE A 99 -9.09 8.25 -3.05
N VAL A 100 -7.83 8.58 -2.83
CA VAL A 100 -7.06 9.44 -3.73
C VAL A 100 -6.74 8.68 -5.02
N GLY A 101 -6.98 9.30 -6.16
CA GLY A 101 -6.73 8.70 -7.47
C GLY A 101 -7.95 8.05 -8.10
N ARG A 102 -9.05 7.91 -7.35
CA ARG A 102 -10.29 7.30 -7.85
C ARG A 102 -10.78 7.96 -9.14
N ASP A 103 -10.86 9.29 -9.14
CA ASP A 103 -11.37 10.04 -10.29
C ASP A 103 -10.50 9.81 -11.53
N THR A 104 -9.18 9.77 -11.35
CA THR A 104 -8.24 9.53 -12.44
C THR A 104 -8.45 8.16 -13.06
N VAL A 105 -8.61 7.13 -12.23
CA VAL A 105 -8.81 5.75 -12.69
C VAL A 105 -10.17 5.60 -13.37
N GLU A 106 -11.23 6.11 -12.76
CA GLU A 106 -12.58 5.99 -13.30
C GLU A 106 -12.75 6.76 -14.61
N ALA A 107 -12.08 7.91 -14.75
CA ALA A 107 -12.14 8.70 -15.98
C ALA A 107 -11.60 7.94 -17.21
N ARG A 108 -10.75 6.94 -16.99
CA ARG A 108 -10.20 6.08 -18.04
C ARG A 108 -10.97 4.79 -18.25
N GLY A 109 -12.08 4.61 -17.56
CA GLY A 109 -12.85 3.38 -17.61
C GLY A 109 -12.37 2.30 -16.64
N GLY A 110 -11.43 2.64 -15.77
CA GLY A 110 -10.97 1.73 -14.72
C GLY A 110 -11.89 1.74 -13.50
N ARG A 111 -11.49 1.03 -12.46
CA ARG A 111 -12.32 0.90 -11.26
C ARG A 111 -11.47 0.83 -9.99
N VAL A 112 -12.12 1.14 -8.88
CA VAL A 112 -11.57 0.97 -7.54
C VAL A 112 -12.14 -0.32 -6.94
N VAL A 113 -11.28 -1.14 -6.34
CA VAL A 113 -11.68 -2.37 -5.67
C VAL A 113 -11.23 -2.30 -4.22
N LEU A 114 -12.15 -2.58 -3.30
CA LEU A 114 -11.85 -2.65 -1.87
C LEU A 114 -11.61 -4.09 -1.49
N VAL A 115 -10.47 -4.37 -0.88
CA VAL A 115 -10.09 -5.71 -0.43
C VAL A 115 -10.17 -5.76 1.09
N PRO A 116 -10.86 -6.76 1.68
CA PRO A 116 -10.93 -6.88 3.13
C PRO A 116 -9.57 -6.99 3.78
N VAL A 117 -9.40 -6.30 4.91
CA VAL A 117 -8.17 -6.33 5.71
C VAL A 117 -8.37 -7.33 6.85
N GLU A 118 -7.39 -8.21 7.06
CA GLU A 118 -7.45 -9.20 8.13
C GLU A 118 -7.22 -8.54 9.49
N PRO A 119 -8.13 -8.73 10.47
CA PRO A 119 -7.95 -8.17 11.81
C PRO A 119 -6.70 -8.73 12.50
N GLY A 120 -6.06 -7.89 13.30
CA GLY A 120 -4.92 -8.31 14.13
C GLY A 120 -3.57 -8.38 13.43
N HIS A 121 -3.52 -8.07 12.13
CA HIS A 121 -2.29 -8.10 11.34
C HIS A 121 -1.79 -6.71 10.90
N SER A 122 -2.26 -5.65 11.55
CA SER A 122 -1.76 -4.31 11.25
C SER A 122 -0.40 -4.07 11.91
N THR A 123 0.41 -3.16 11.34
CA THR A 123 1.68 -2.74 11.95
C THR A 123 1.46 -2.22 13.37
N SER A 124 0.39 -1.45 13.58
CA SER A 124 0.06 -0.92 14.90
C SER A 124 -0.25 -2.03 15.91
N SER A 125 -0.95 -3.09 15.50
CA SER A 125 -1.23 -4.26 16.35
C SER A 125 0.06 -4.98 16.73
N ILE A 126 0.98 -5.16 15.78
CA ILE A 126 2.27 -5.81 16.03
C ILE A 126 3.08 -4.99 17.02
N LEU A 127 3.19 -3.69 16.83
CA LEU A 127 3.90 -2.80 17.73
C LEU A 127 3.27 -2.79 19.13
N GLY A 128 1.96 -2.81 19.21
CA GLY A 128 1.24 -2.89 20.48
C GLY A 128 1.57 -4.16 21.25
N ARG A 129 1.65 -5.30 20.57
CA ARG A 129 2.04 -6.57 21.20
C ARG A 129 3.49 -6.54 21.71
N ILE A 130 4.40 -5.99 20.93
CA ILE A 130 5.80 -5.85 21.34
C ILE A 130 5.91 -4.98 22.59
N ARG A 131 5.25 -3.83 22.61
CA ARG A 131 5.28 -2.90 23.73
C ARG A 131 4.69 -3.50 25.01
N ARG A 132 3.66 -4.35 24.88
CA ARG A 132 3.06 -5.03 26.04
C ARG A 132 3.94 -6.12 26.62
N GLN A 133 4.87 -6.68 25.85
CA GLN A 133 5.78 -7.73 26.28
C GLN A 133 7.05 -7.17 26.93
N THR A 134 7.31 -5.90 26.78
CA THR A 134 8.48 -5.23 27.34
C THR A 134 8.10 -4.36 28.51
#